data_9bf952f59f19f9368ea58d280f09401e
#
_entry.id   9bf952f59f19f9368ea58d280f09401e
#
_cell.length_a   1.000
_cell.length_b   1.000
_cell.length_c   1.000
_cell.angle_alpha   90.00
_cell.angle_beta   90.00
_cell.angle_gamma   90.00
#
_symmetry.space_group_name_H-M   'P 1'
#
loop_
_entity.id
_entity.type
_entity.pdbx_description
1 polymer ?
#
loop_
_entity_poly.entity_id
_entity_poly.type
_entity_poly.pdbx_seq_one_letter_code
_entity_poly.pdbx_strand_id
1 'polypeptide(L)'
;MAQSTQNNDDALRVSVLSEALPYIQRFAGRRIVIKYGGAAMAHAELRAAVFRDLALLACVGVQPVVVHGGGPEINQWLQRLEIPAKFRDGLRVTCLLYTSPSPRDGLLSRMPSSA
;
A
#
# COMPACT_ATOMS: atom_id res chain seq x y z
N MET A 1 39.41 -4.09 20.20
CA MET A 1 38.31 -5.00 19.79
C MET A 1 37.12 -4.29 19.15
N ALA A 2 36.78 -3.05 19.48
CA ALA A 2 35.61 -2.33 18.89
C ALA A 2 35.78 -1.94 17.41
N GLN A 3 36.97 -1.63 16.93
CA GLN A 3 37.22 -1.21 15.53
C GLN A 3 37.04 -2.34 14.51
N SER A 4 37.34 -3.58 14.86
CA SER A 4 37.19 -4.73 13.94
C SER A 4 35.72 -5.08 13.67
N THR A 5 34.84 -4.86 14.65
CA THR A 5 33.39 -5.12 14.50
C THR A 5 32.75 -4.05 13.60
N GLN A 6 33.18 -2.81 13.73
CA GLN A 6 32.68 -1.69 12.94
C GLN A 6 33.07 -1.80 11.45
N ASN A 7 34.32 -2.19 11.17
CA ASN A 7 34.78 -2.44 9.79
C ASN A 7 34.02 -3.57 9.09
N ASN A 8 33.66 -4.62 9.82
CA ASN A 8 32.89 -5.73 9.27
C ASN A 8 31.44 -5.33 8.96
N ASP A 9 30.85 -4.49 9.79
CA ASP A 9 29.49 -3.95 9.60
C ASP A 9 29.43 -2.99 8.41
N ASP A 10 30.45 -2.16 8.23
CA ASP A 10 30.53 -1.25 7.10
C ASP A 10 30.78 -1.99 5.77
N ALA A 11 31.60 -3.00 5.78
CA ALA A 11 31.82 -3.88 4.61
C ALA A 11 30.53 -4.61 4.19
N LEU A 12 29.75 -5.09 5.16
CA LEU A 12 28.46 -5.72 4.92
C LEU A 12 27.47 -4.73 4.29
N ARG A 13 27.38 -3.52 4.83
CA ARG A 13 26.50 -2.45 4.28
C ARG A 13 26.83 -2.11 2.83
N VAL A 14 28.14 -1.96 2.52
CA VAL A 14 28.59 -1.71 1.15
C VAL A 14 28.26 -2.87 0.23
N SER A 15 28.43 -4.11 0.70
CA SER A 15 28.07 -5.29 -0.09
C SER A 15 26.58 -5.33 -0.42
N VAL A 16 25.70 -5.10 0.58
CA VAL A 16 24.24 -5.06 0.36
C VAL A 16 23.82 -3.96 -0.61
N LEU A 17 24.42 -2.77 -0.48
CA LEU A 17 24.14 -1.66 -1.41
C LEU A 17 24.62 -1.97 -2.84
N SER A 18 25.79 -2.61 -2.99
CA SER A 18 26.32 -3.01 -4.29
C SER A 18 25.44 -4.07 -4.95
N GLU A 19 24.90 -5.00 -4.18
CA GLU A 19 23.94 -5.99 -4.67
C GLU A 19 22.61 -5.36 -5.09
N ALA A 20 22.15 -4.34 -4.36
CA ALA A 20 20.91 -3.63 -4.67
C ALA A 20 21.01 -2.73 -5.91
N LEU A 21 22.20 -2.25 -6.25
CA LEU A 21 22.42 -1.25 -7.31
C LEU A 21 21.85 -1.64 -8.68
N PRO A 22 22.01 -2.88 -9.20
CA PRO A 22 21.42 -3.29 -10.47
C PRO A 22 19.89 -3.20 -10.48
N TYR A 23 19.27 -3.52 -9.35
CA TYR A 23 17.81 -3.43 -9.19
C TYR A 23 17.35 -1.96 -9.18
N ILE A 24 18.05 -1.10 -8.44
CA ILE A 24 17.78 0.33 -8.41
C ILE A 24 17.86 0.91 -9.83
N GLN A 25 18.93 0.63 -10.57
CA GLN A 25 19.10 1.09 -11.95
C GLN A 25 18.00 0.57 -12.88
N ARG A 26 17.61 -0.71 -12.74
CA ARG A 26 16.58 -1.34 -13.57
C ARG A 26 15.21 -0.73 -13.37
N PHE A 27 14.88 -0.35 -12.13
CA PHE A 27 13.55 0.13 -11.75
C PHE A 27 13.44 1.64 -11.59
N ALA A 28 14.54 2.38 -11.66
CA ALA A 28 14.51 3.83 -11.66
C ALA A 28 13.63 4.36 -12.82
N GLY A 29 12.75 5.30 -12.52
CA GLY A 29 11.76 5.85 -13.44
C GLY A 29 10.59 4.93 -13.80
N ARG A 30 10.56 3.69 -13.30
CA ARG A 30 9.47 2.75 -13.55
C ARG A 30 8.34 2.92 -12.54
N ARG A 31 7.10 2.74 -13.01
CA ARG A 31 5.92 2.65 -12.14
C ARG A 31 5.76 1.22 -11.65
N ILE A 32 5.70 1.05 -10.33
CA ILE A 32 5.46 -0.24 -9.68
C ILE A 32 4.18 -0.16 -8.90
N VAL A 33 3.22 -1.03 -9.22
CA VAL A 33 1.96 -1.13 -8.49
C VAL A 33 2.15 -2.04 -7.28
N ILE A 34 1.87 -1.51 -6.11
CA ILE A 34 2.04 -2.19 -4.82
C ILE A 34 0.67 -2.30 -4.16
N LYS A 35 0.19 -3.53 -3.99
CA LYS A 35 -1.03 -3.79 -3.24
C LYS A 35 -0.74 -3.74 -1.75
N TYR A 36 -1.36 -2.78 -1.06
CA TYR A 36 -1.28 -2.62 0.39
C TYR A 36 -2.58 -3.08 1.05
N GLY A 37 -2.52 -4.05 1.96
CA GLY A 37 -3.72 -4.57 2.59
C GLY A 37 -3.44 -5.67 3.62
N GLY A 38 -4.50 -6.28 4.15
CA GLY A 38 -4.41 -7.36 5.11
C GLY A 38 -3.68 -6.99 6.40
N ALA A 39 -2.79 -7.85 6.86
CA ALA A 39 -2.05 -7.69 8.12
C ALA A 39 -1.25 -6.38 8.19
N ALA A 40 -0.69 -5.91 7.07
CA ALA A 40 0.07 -4.67 7.03
C ALA A 40 -0.77 -3.42 7.36
N MET A 41 -2.08 -3.46 7.13
CA MET A 41 -3.00 -2.39 7.54
C MET A 41 -3.41 -2.48 9.02
N ALA A 42 -3.50 -3.71 9.55
CA ALA A 42 -3.98 -3.95 10.90
C ALA A 42 -2.96 -3.54 11.99
N HIS A 43 -1.67 -3.68 11.71
CA HIS A 43 -0.60 -3.42 12.67
C HIS A 43 0.12 -2.10 12.39
N ALA A 44 0.16 -1.21 13.39
CA ALA A 44 0.76 0.12 13.26
C ALA A 44 2.25 0.08 12.90
N GLU A 45 3.00 -0.86 13.47
CA GLU A 45 4.44 -1.03 13.21
C GLU A 45 4.70 -1.48 11.77
N LEU A 46 3.93 -2.47 11.28
CA LEU A 46 4.03 -2.93 9.88
C LEU A 46 3.64 -1.83 8.91
N ARG A 47 2.62 -1.06 9.24
CA ARG A 47 2.21 0.11 8.45
C ARG A 47 3.34 1.13 8.33
N ALA A 48 3.98 1.48 9.45
CA ALA A 48 5.10 2.41 9.46
C ALA A 48 6.30 1.89 8.65
N ALA A 49 6.59 0.58 8.73
CA ALA A 49 7.64 -0.06 7.95
C ALA A 49 7.35 0.02 6.44
N VAL A 50 6.14 -0.34 6.01
CA VAL A 50 5.73 -0.27 4.60
C VAL A 50 5.86 1.15 4.05
N PHE A 51 5.41 2.17 4.79
CA PHE A 51 5.55 3.56 4.32
C PHE A 51 6.99 4.03 4.25
N ARG A 52 7.86 3.55 5.13
CA ARG A 52 9.31 3.82 5.06
C ARG A 52 9.93 3.19 3.82
N ASP A 53 9.56 1.95 3.51
CA ASP A 53 10.04 1.25 2.31
C ASP A 53 9.54 1.92 1.02
N LEU A 54 8.29 2.37 1.00
CA LEU A 54 7.74 3.14 -0.11
C LEU A 54 8.48 4.46 -0.32
N ALA A 55 8.80 5.16 0.77
CA ALA A 55 9.58 6.40 0.71
C ALA A 55 11.00 6.12 0.18
N LEU A 56 11.63 5.02 0.61
CA LEU A 56 12.94 4.61 0.10
C LEU A 56 12.87 4.34 -1.41
N LEU A 57 11.87 3.57 -1.88
CA LEU A 57 11.68 3.31 -3.31
C LEU A 57 11.52 4.61 -4.11
N ALA A 58 10.76 5.57 -3.59
CA ALA A 58 10.61 6.88 -4.23
C ALA A 58 11.93 7.67 -4.27
N CYS A 59 12.71 7.63 -3.19
CA CYS A 59 14.02 8.29 -3.12
C CYS A 59 15.02 7.74 -4.13
N VAL A 60 14.98 6.44 -4.41
CA VAL A 60 15.87 5.83 -5.43
C VAL A 60 15.32 5.93 -6.86
N GLY A 61 14.28 6.73 -7.06
CA GLY A 61 13.75 7.05 -8.40
C GLY A 61 12.67 6.10 -8.91
N VAL A 62 12.21 5.13 -8.15
CA VAL A 62 11.04 4.31 -8.48
C VAL A 62 9.77 5.16 -8.31
N GLN A 63 8.74 4.92 -9.12
CA GLN A 63 7.44 5.57 -9.00
C GLN A 63 6.41 4.58 -8.40
N PRO A 64 6.32 4.45 -7.07
CA PRO A 64 5.39 3.51 -6.45
C PRO A 64 3.95 4.01 -6.58
N VAL A 65 3.05 3.14 -7.05
CA VAL A 65 1.61 3.35 -7.07
C VAL A 65 0.98 2.41 -6.07
N VAL A 66 0.50 2.95 -4.95
CA VAL A 66 -0.08 2.14 -3.88
C VAL A 66 -1.56 1.94 -4.12
N VAL A 67 -1.99 0.69 -4.16
CA VAL A 67 -3.40 0.29 -4.23
C VAL A 67 -3.78 -0.36 -2.91
N HIS A 68 -4.76 0.19 -2.23
CA HIS A 68 -5.22 -0.37 -0.95
C HIS A 68 -6.74 -0.52 -0.92
N GLY A 69 -7.22 -1.44 -0.09
CA GLY A 69 -8.64 -1.64 0.16
C GLY A 69 -9.10 -0.89 1.42
N GLY A 70 -10.36 -0.48 1.45
CA GLY A 70 -10.99 0.17 2.60
C GLY A 70 -11.65 -0.80 3.59
N GLY A 71 -11.39 -2.11 3.50
CA GLY A 71 -12.09 -3.13 4.29
C GLY A 71 -12.07 -2.91 5.80
N PRO A 72 -10.93 -2.65 6.44
CA PRO A 72 -10.84 -2.40 7.88
C PRO A 72 -11.63 -1.17 8.32
N GLU A 73 -11.51 -0.06 7.60
CA GLU A 73 -12.23 1.18 7.89
C GLU A 73 -13.74 1.00 7.72
N ILE A 74 -14.16 0.34 6.63
CA ILE A 74 -15.57 0.04 6.38
C ILE A 74 -16.14 -0.84 7.51
N ASN A 75 -15.37 -1.84 7.97
CA ASN A 75 -15.79 -2.67 9.11
C ASN A 75 -15.97 -1.85 10.39
N GLN A 76 -15.05 -0.94 10.70
CA GLN A 76 -15.15 -0.07 11.85
C GLN A 76 -16.41 0.82 11.81
N TRP A 77 -16.68 1.40 10.63
CA TRP A 77 -17.88 2.21 10.45
C TRP A 77 -19.17 1.39 10.58
N LEU A 78 -19.24 0.21 9.94
CA LEU A 78 -20.38 -0.68 10.05
C LEU A 78 -20.62 -1.11 11.50
N GLN A 79 -19.54 -1.38 12.24
CA GLN A 79 -19.63 -1.75 13.66
C GLN A 79 -20.15 -0.59 14.53
N ARG A 80 -19.71 0.65 14.27
CA ARG A 80 -20.22 1.85 14.96
C ARG A 80 -21.68 2.13 14.66
N LEU A 81 -22.15 1.78 13.48
CA LEU A 81 -23.53 1.95 13.03
C LEU A 81 -24.40 0.73 13.37
N GLU A 82 -23.84 -0.28 14.06
CA GLU A 82 -24.51 -1.55 14.40
C GLU A 82 -25.08 -2.30 13.17
N ILE A 83 -24.43 -2.10 11.99
CA ILE A 83 -24.84 -2.75 10.74
C ILE A 83 -24.00 -4.01 10.53
N PRO A 84 -24.62 -5.21 10.45
CA PRO A 84 -23.88 -6.44 10.21
C PRO A 84 -23.26 -6.48 8.81
N ALA A 85 -21.95 -6.73 8.73
CA ALA A 85 -21.28 -6.95 7.45
C ALA A 85 -21.73 -8.28 6.84
N LYS A 86 -22.29 -8.26 5.64
CA LYS A 86 -22.70 -9.47 4.90
C LYS A 86 -21.72 -9.71 3.77
N PHE A 87 -21.38 -10.99 3.55
CA PHE A 87 -20.53 -11.44 2.45
C PHE A 87 -21.23 -12.53 1.68
N ARG A 88 -21.06 -12.52 0.34
CA ARG A 88 -21.48 -13.58 -0.57
C ARG A 88 -20.33 -13.90 -1.50
N ASP A 89 -19.92 -15.15 -1.56
CA ASP A 89 -18.80 -15.63 -2.40
C ASP A 89 -17.49 -14.83 -2.21
N GLY A 90 -17.19 -14.46 -0.96
CA GLY A 90 -16.01 -13.65 -0.61
C GLY A 90 -16.12 -12.15 -0.91
N LEU A 91 -17.20 -11.72 -1.55
CA LEU A 91 -17.49 -10.32 -1.83
C LEU A 91 -18.42 -9.73 -0.79
N ARG A 92 -18.12 -8.49 -0.36
CA ARG A 92 -19.00 -7.76 0.56
C ARG A 92 -20.29 -7.37 -0.17
N VAL A 93 -21.43 -7.71 0.42
CA VAL A 93 -22.73 -7.20 -0.03
C VAL A 93 -22.85 -5.76 0.49
N THR A 94 -22.78 -4.80 -0.42
CA THR A 94 -23.02 -3.39 -0.13
C THR A 94 -24.35 -2.97 -0.71
N CYS A 95 -25.14 -2.22 0.06
CA CYS A 95 -26.33 -1.58 -0.44
C CYS A 95 -26.16 -0.05 -0.44
N LEU A 96 -27.07 0.66 -1.08
CA LEU A 96 -27.03 2.13 -1.19
C LEU A 96 -26.92 2.86 0.14
N LEU A 97 -27.30 2.21 1.26
CA LEU A 97 -27.25 2.79 2.60
C LEU A 97 -25.82 2.94 3.15
N TYR A 98 -24.85 2.16 2.65
CA TYR A 98 -23.45 2.19 3.10
C TYR A 98 -22.43 2.18 1.98
N THR A 99 -22.84 2.51 0.77
CA THR A 99 -21.89 2.92 -0.26
C THR A 99 -21.46 4.34 0.06
N SER A 100 -20.24 4.50 0.56
CA SER A 100 -19.62 5.82 0.56
C SER A 100 -19.38 6.19 -0.91
N PRO A 101 -20.03 7.25 -1.44
CA PRO A 101 -19.76 7.67 -2.80
C PRO A 101 -18.30 8.07 -2.90
N SER A 102 -17.52 7.32 -3.65
CA SER A 102 -16.20 7.77 -4.05
C SER A 102 -16.39 9.09 -4.82
N PRO A 103 -15.56 10.11 -4.62
CA PRO A 103 -15.61 11.32 -5.43
C PRO A 103 -15.54 11.05 -6.94
N ARG A 104 -15.06 9.87 -7.34
CA ARG A 104 -15.01 9.40 -8.72
C ARG A 104 -16.32 8.80 -9.22
N ASP A 105 -17.12 8.20 -8.35
CA ASP A 105 -18.39 7.57 -8.74
C ASP A 105 -19.41 8.63 -9.20
N GLY A 106 -19.35 9.83 -8.64
CA GLY A 106 -20.16 10.96 -9.09
C GLY A 106 -19.81 11.50 -10.48
N LEU A 107 -18.60 11.24 -10.96
CA LEU A 107 -18.16 11.67 -12.30
C LEU A 107 -18.52 10.64 -13.38
N LEU A 108 -18.50 9.35 -13.05
CA LEU A 108 -18.81 8.26 -13.98
C LEU A 108 -20.33 8.17 -14.25
N SER A 109 -21.17 8.54 -13.28
CA SER A 109 -22.64 8.55 -13.47
C SER A 109 -23.14 9.70 -14.34
N ARG A 110 -22.28 10.63 -14.74
CA ARG A 110 -22.62 11.78 -15.60
C ARG A 110 -22.15 11.67 -17.05
N MET A 111 -21.58 10.55 -17.47
CA MET A 111 -21.33 10.32 -18.89
C MET A 111 -22.66 9.99 -19.56
N PRO A 112 -23.17 10.87 -20.49
CA PRO A 112 -24.31 10.51 -21.29
C PRO A 112 -23.90 9.28 -22.11
N SER A 113 -24.74 8.23 -22.08
CA SER A 113 -24.60 7.15 -23.03
C SER A 113 -24.77 7.78 -24.42
N SER A 114 -23.68 7.89 -25.16
CA SER A 114 -23.74 8.26 -26.56
C SER A 114 -24.53 7.19 -27.29
N ALA A 115 -25.65 7.59 -27.82
CA ALA A 115 -26.48 6.83 -28.74
C ALA A 115 -25.67 6.44 -29.97
#